data_d55018745d01d9ada7944ec6a3ce3bca
#
_entry.id   d55018745d01d9ada7944ec6a3ce3bca
#
_cell.length_a   1.000
_cell.length_b   1.000
_cell.length_c   1.000
_cell.angle_alpha   90.00
_cell.angle_beta   90.00
_cell.angle_gamma   90.00
#
_symmetry.space_group_name_H-M   'P 1'
#
loop_
_entity.id
_entity.type
_entity.pdbx_description
1 polymer ?
#
loop_
_entity_poly.entity_id
_entity_poly.type
_entity_poly.pdbx_seq_one_letter_code
_entity_poly.pdbx_strand_id
1 'polypeptide(L)'
;MQLFYLFINTPMNQEKNIIKDRLASIDLLRGFDMFFLVGAGDVIRRLLQGINSETLEPLYFQMGHVDWAGFTAWDIIMPLFLFTSGLSMPFSFGKLIEKGYTKTKMYVKVLKRFCLLFLLGWIVQGHLLDLNPDTFQIYCNTLHAIAFGYLITALIVLNVRKQSAQLAIGGGLVVVYWALLAFVPVPGVGSGVFTPDGNLAMYIDRAVFGRFMSAETEYTWLLTSLGFGATIFSGYCAGLLLKKPIGHNQKLMQLALVGAGLIVAGWLLSFHTPVIKKIWSSSMILHSSGICFILLALCYLFTDKMKIDSWWTRGLRMFGLNAIAAYMIYSVFSLDKVAYYWMHGLEQYVGAFFPFFVALCQFGILYFIIRHLYKYKIFLKV
;
A
#
# COMPACT_ATOMS: atom_id res chain seq x y z
N MET A 1 5.48 -18.72 -23.44
CA MET A 1 4.42 -19.57 -22.90
C MET A 1 4.86 -20.39 -21.68
N GLN A 2 6.04 -20.97 -21.60
CA GLN A 2 6.56 -21.69 -20.41
C GLN A 2 6.79 -20.80 -19.17
N LEU A 3 7.20 -19.54 -19.33
CA LEU A 3 7.34 -18.59 -18.20
C LEU A 3 5.99 -18.24 -17.52
N PHE A 4 4.92 -18.20 -18.28
CA PHE A 4 3.55 -17.95 -17.76
C PHE A 4 3.03 -19.15 -16.96
N TYR A 5 3.40 -20.38 -17.32
CA TYR A 5 3.03 -21.61 -16.61
C TYR A 5 3.71 -21.76 -15.25
N LEU A 6 4.90 -21.20 -15.05
CA LEU A 6 5.64 -21.24 -13.77
C LEU A 6 4.98 -20.39 -12.69
N PHE A 7 4.16 -19.40 -13.06
CA PHE A 7 3.42 -18.55 -12.12
C PHE A 7 2.03 -19.09 -11.71
N ILE A 8 1.49 -20.05 -12.46
CA ILE A 8 0.06 -20.47 -12.35
C ILE A 8 -0.12 -21.84 -11.68
N ASN A 9 0.86 -22.75 -11.70
CA ASN A 9 0.68 -24.12 -11.23
C ASN A 9 1.19 -24.38 -9.81
N THR A 10 0.27 -24.31 -8.84
CA THR A 10 0.39 -25.03 -7.55
C THR A 10 -0.60 -26.18 -7.56
N PRO A 11 -0.23 -27.43 -7.18
CA PRO A 11 -1.15 -28.59 -7.22
C PRO A 11 -2.37 -28.38 -6.33
N MET A 12 -3.56 -28.73 -6.84
CA MET A 12 -4.90 -28.49 -6.24
C MET A 12 -5.09 -28.96 -4.78
N ASN A 13 -4.32 -29.93 -4.31
CA ASN A 13 -4.42 -30.44 -2.93
C ASN A 13 -3.68 -29.58 -1.89
N GLN A 14 -2.68 -28.80 -2.28
CA GLN A 14 -2.02 -27.87 -1.37
C GLN A 14 -2.82 -26.58 -1.15
N GLU A 15 -3.71 -26.21 -2.06
CA GLU A 15 -4.44 -24.94 -2.01
C GLU A 15 -5.62 -24.94 -1.04
N LYS A 16 -6.30 -26.09 -0.82
CA LYS A 16 -7.36 -26.20 0.20
C LYS A 16 -6.83 -25.91 1.61
N ASN A 17 -5.57 -26.25 1.88
CA ASN A 17 -4.91 -25.95 3.15
C ASN A 17 -4.43 -24.50 3.25
N ILE A 18 -4.08 -23.85 2.13
CA ILE A 18 -3.57 -22.47 2.10
C ILE A 18 -4.65 -21.45 2.50
N ILE A 19 -5.89 -21.66 2.08
CA ILE A 19 -7.02 -20.77 2.41
C ILE A 19 -7.47 -21.00 3.87
N LYS A 20 -7.36 -22.23 4.38
CA LYS A 20 -7.81 -22.60 5.72
C LYS A 20 -6.94 -22.03 6.86
N ASP A 21 -5.66 -21.79 6.58
CA ASP A 21 -4.66 -21.29 7.55
C ASP A 21 -4.41 -19.77 7.50
N ARG A 22 -5.12 -19.02 6.65
CA ARG A 22 -4.97 -17.57 6.54
C ARG A 22 -5.96 -16.86 7.47
N LEU A 23 -5.48 -15.85 8.19
CA LEU A 23 -6.37 -14.96 8.91
C LEU A 23 -7.21 -14.15 7.91
N ALA A 24 -8.53 -14.27 8.04
CA ALA A 24 -9.48 -13.64 7.13
C ALA A 24 -9.39 -12.10 7.19
N SER A 25 -9.02 -11.55 8.34
CA SER A 25 -8.80 -10.12 8.53
C SER A 25 -7.70 -9.53 7.64
N ILE A 26 -6.62 -10.28 7.38
CA ILE A 26 -5.54 -9.82 6.51
C ILE A 26 -6.02 -9.71 5.06
N ASP A 27 -6.74 -10.72 4.59
CA ASP A 27 -7.28 -10.72 3.23
C ASP A 27 -8.40 -9.68 3.08
N LEU A 28 -9.21 -9.46 4.14
CA LEU A 28 -10.25 -8.42 4.15
C LEU A 28 -9.63 -7.02 4.10
N LEU A 29 -8.63 -6.73 4.94
CA LEU A 29 -7.96 -5.43 4.98
C LEU A 29 -7.29 -5.10 3.64
N ARG A 30 -6.56 -6.06 3.06
CA ARG A 30 -5.96 -5.90 1.73
C ARG A 30 -7.01 -5.72 0.65
N GLY A 31 -8.15 -6.42 0.79
CA GLY A 31 -9.25 -6.30 -0.13
C GLY A 31 -9.96 -4.96 -0.04
N PHE A 32 -10.13 -4.43 1.16
CA PHE A 32 -10.63 -3.08 1.38
C PHE A 32 -9.77 -2.04 0.66
N ASP A 33 -8.46 -2.11 0.87
CA ASP A 33 -7.49 -1.24 0.24
C ASP A 33 -7.58 -1.29 -1.30
N MET A 34 -7.52 -2.50 -1.86
CA MET A 34 -7.61 -2.69 -3.31
C MET A 34 -8.96 -2.28 -3.89
N PHE A 35 -10.06 -2.57 -3.22
CA PHE A 35 -11.40 -2.22 -3.68
C PHE A 35 -11.54 -0.70 -3.90
N PHE A 36 -11.02 0.09 -2.96
CA PHE A 36 -11.03 1.54 -3.09
C PHE A 36 -10.03 2.02 -4.15
N LEU A 37 -8.79 1.51 -4.13
CA LEU A 37 -7.73 1.93 -5.05
C LEU A 37 -8.10 1.71 -6.52
N VAL A 38 -8.69 0.55 -6.86
CA VAL A 38 -8.90 0.16 -8.26
C VAL A 38 -10.27 0.50 -8.82
N GLY A 39 -11.02 1.37 -8.16
CA GLY A 39 -12.22 1.90 -8.78
C GLY A 39 -13.32 2.40 -7.86
N ALA A 40 -13.61 1.76 -6.70
CA ALA A 40 -14.71 2.22 -5.84
C ALA A 40 -14.52 3.68 -5.38
N GLY A 41 -13.29 4.09 -5.11
CA GLY A 41 -12.98 5.48 -4.76
C GLY A 41 -13.27 6.45 -5.90
N ASP A 42 -12.89 6.12 -7.13
CA ASP A 42 -13.19 6.97 -8.31
C ASP A 42 -14.70 7.02 -8.57
N VAL A 43 -15.41 5.90 -8.45
CA VAL A 43 -16.88 5.86 -8.55
C VAL A 43 -17.53 6.82 -7.55
N ILE A 44 -17.12 6.78 -6.28
CA ILE A 44 -17.67 7.68 -5.25
C ILE A 44 -17.32 9.13 -5.57
N ARG A 45 -16.08 9.41 -5.92
CA ARG A 45 -15.62 10.77 -6.25
C ARG A 45 -16.39 11.36 -7.42
N ARG A 46 -16.60 10.59 -8.50
CA ARG A 46 -17.36 11.01 -9.68
C ARG A 46 -18.84 11.20 -9.38
N LEU A 47 -19.42 10.37 -8.50
CA LEU A 47 -20.79 10.56 -8.03
C LEU A 47 -20.94 11.90 -7.29
N LEU A 48 -20.05 12.17 -6.33
CA LEU A 48 -20.07 13.42 -5.56
C LEU A 48 -19.88 14.64 -6.47
N GLN A 49 -19.00 14.54 -7.48
CA GLN A 49 -18.79 15.57 -8.48
C GLN A 49 -20.06 15.82 -9.30
N GLY A 50 -20.79 14.78 -9.69
CA GLY A 50 -22.06 14.91 -10.44
C GLY A 50 -23.17 15.55 -9.60
N ILE A 51 -23.23 15.27 -8.30
CA ILE A 51 -24.20 15.88 -7.36
C ILE A 51 -23.89 17.38 -7.17
N ASN A 52 -22.61 17.77 -7.13
CA ASN A 52 -22.11 19.14 -7.01
C ASN A 52 -22.82 19.94 -5.89
N SER A 53 -22.80 19.41 -4.68
CA SER A 53 -23.44 19.99 -3.51
C SER A 53 -22.41 20.52 -2.51
N GLU A 54 -22.55 21.77 -2.07
CA GLU A 54 -21.70 22.40 -1.05
C GLU A 54 -21.70 21.57 0.26
N THR A 55 -22.82 20.96 0.63
CA THR A 55 -22.92 20.10 1.82
C THR A 55 -22.05 18.85 1.71
N LEU A 56 -21.79 18.35 0.51
CA LEU A 56 -20.97 17.15 0.24
C LEU A 56 -19.52 17.48 -0.11
N GLU A 57 -19.16 18.76 -0.24
CA GLU A 57 -17.80 19.20 -0.55
C GLU A 57 -16.74 18.64 0.44
N PRO A 58 -16.98 18.60 1.77
CA PRO A 58 -16.05 17.99 2.71
C PRO A 58 -15.81 16.50 2.43
N LEU A 59 -16.83 15.76 1.98
CA LEU A 59 -16.71 14.34 1.63
C LEU A 59 -15.96 14.17 0.31
N TYR A 60 -16.24 15.04 -0.70
CA TYR A 60 -15.51 15.06 -1.94
C TYR A 60 -14.01 15.32 -1.73
N PHE A 61 -13.67 16.28 -0.85
CA PHE A 61 -12.29 16.58 -0.47
C PHE A 61 -11.58 15.36 0.15
N GLN A 62 -12.28 14.56 0.97
CA GLN A 62 -11.72 13.33 1.56
C GLN A 62 -11.41 12.24 0.52
N MET A 63 -11.99 12.30 -0.69
CA MET A 63 -11.75 11.35 -1.79
C MET A 63 -10.60 11.78 -2.71
N GLY A 64 -9.85 12.82 -2.36
CA GLY A 64 -8.68 13.32 -3.08
C GLY A 64 -7.44 13.38 -2.20
N HIS A 65 -6.31 13.74 -2.80
CA HIS A 65 -5.08 14.05 -2.08
C HIS A 65 -5.04 15.53 -1.70
N VAL A 66 -4.41 15.83 -0.56
CA VAL A 66 -4.00 17.21 -0.26
C VAL A 66 -2.83 17.61 -1.17
N ASP A 67 -2.73 18.89 -1.47
CA ASP A 67 -1.67 19.39 -2.35
C ASP A 67 -0.29 19.17 -1.74
N TRP A 68 -0.10 19.48 -0.46
CA TRP A 68 1.17 19.29 0.23
C TRP A 68 1.02 18.81 1.68
N ALA A 69 0.74 19.69 2.61
CA ALA A 69 0.59 19.38 4.03
C ALA A 69 -0.85 19.09 4.40
N GLY A 70 -1.08 18.02 5.14
CA GLY A 70 -2.39 17.56 5.58
C GLY A 70 -2.58 16.05 5.37
N PHE A 71 -3.81 15.59 5.59
CA PHE A 71 -4.16 14.19 5.47
C PHE A 71 -5.65 14.03 5.16
N THR A 72 -5.97 13.30 4.12
CA THR A 72 -7.33 12.91 3.76
C THR A 72 -7.54 11.41 3.94
N ALA A 73 -8.79 10.98 3.89
CA ALA A 73 -9.11 9.55 3.92
C ALA A 73 -8.48 8.80 2.73
N TRP A 74 -8.32 9.47 1.57
CA TRP A 74 -7.66 8.89 0.40
C TRP A 74 -6.16 8.68 0.59
N ASP A 75 -5.52 9.44 1.46
CA ASP A 75 -4.08 9.33 1.72
C ASP A 75 -3.68 8.07 2.48
N ILE A 76 -4.65 7.34 3.07
CA ILE A 76 -4.37 6.07 3.77
C ILE A 76 -4.07 4.90 2.82
N ILE A 77 -4.48 4.96 1.56
CA ILE A 77 -4.41 3.83 0.62
C ILE A 77 -2.97 3.32 0.45
N MET A 78 -2.02 4.17 0.11
CA MET A 78 -0.64 3.74 -0.06
C MET A 78 0.01 3.24 1.26
N PRO A 79 -0.13 3.92 2.42
CA PRO A 79 0.30 3.37 3.71
C PRO A 79 -0.29 2.00 4.04
N LEU A 80 -1.58 1.80 3.75
CA LEU A 80 -2.25 0.54 4.02
C LEU A 80 -1.69 -0.60 3.18
N PHE A 81 -1.34 -0.31 1.91
CA PHE A 81 -0.70 -1.28 1.03
C PHE A 81 0.70 -1.70 1.54
N LEU A 82 1.50 -0.73 1.99
CA LEU A 82 2.78 -0.99 2.63
C LEU A 82 2.60 -1.80 3.93
N PHE A 83 1.71 -1.36 4.80
CA PHE A 83 1.39 -2.01 6.07
C PHE A 83 0.98 -3.48 5.89
N THR A 84 0.06 -3.77 4.95
CA THR A 84 -0.40 -5.14 4.69
C THR A 84 0.69 -6.05 4.11
N SER A 85 1.66 -5.48 3.39
CA SER A 85 2.87 -6.20 2.96
C SER A 85 3.67 -6.70 4.18
N GLY A 86 3.92 -5.82 5.16
CA GLY A 86 4.57 -6.16 6.43
C GLY A 86 3.77 -7.13 7.28
N LEU A 87 2.46 -6.89 7.41
CA LEU A 87 1.52 -7.72 8.17
C LEU A 87 1.58 -9.21 7.79
N SER A 88 1.87 -9.48 6.54
CA SER A 88 1.96 -10.85 6.01
C SER A 88 3.31 -11.54 6.30
N MET A 89 4.37 -10.79 6.65
CA MET A 89 5.73 -11.32 6.80
C MET A 89 5.86 -12.37 7.90
N PRO A 90 5.33 -12.19 9.14
CA PRO A 90 5.46 -13.18 10.21
C PRO A 90 4.86 -14.54 9.85
N PHE A 91 3.81 -14.54 9.03
CA PHE A 91 3.13 -15.75 8.56
C PHE A 91 3.90 -16.43 7.44
N SER A 92 4.42 -15.66 6.48
CA SER A 92 5.19 -16.19 5.36
C SER A 92 6.56 -16.70 5.81
N PHE A 93 7.28 -15.94 6.63
CA PHE A 93 8.60 -16.33 7.15
C PHE A 93 8.49 -17.52 8.11
N GLY A 94 7.46 -17.54 8.98
CA GLY A 94 7.20 -18.70 9.85
C GLY A 94 7.06 -19.99 9.05
N LYS A 95 6.23 -19.99 8.00
CA LYS A 95 6.06 -21.17 7.12
C LYS A 95 7.35 -21.57 6.38
N LEU A 96 8.22 -20.62 6.05
CA LEU A 96 9.52 -20.93 5.44
C LEU A 96 10.48 -21.58 6.43
N ILE A 97 10.52 -21.09 7.67
CA ILE A 97 11.32 -21.68 8.77
C ILE A 97 10.84 -23.09 9.08
N GLU A 98 9.53 -23.31 9.20
CA GLU A 98 8.93 -24.64 9.40
C GLU A 98 9.28 -25.62 8.28
N LYS A 99 9.45 -25.13 7.04
CA LYS A 99 9.91 -25.91 5.89
C LYS A 99 11.42 -26.11 5.83
N GLY A 100 12.18 -25.68 6.82
CA GLY A 100 13.62 -25.86 6.90
C GLY A 100 14.43 -24.95 5.97
N TYR A 101 13.89 -23.79 5.57
CA TYR A 101 14.64 -22.84 4.73
C TYR A 101 15.78 -22.22 5.51
N THR A 102 17.00 -22.29 4.94
CA THR A 102 18.16 -21.59 5.47
C THR A 102 18.02 -20.07 5.30
N LYS A 103 18.75 -19.31 6.09
CA LYS A 103 18.80 -17.83 5.99
C LYS A 103 19.11 -17.37 4.57
N THR A 104 20.06 -18.02 3.89
CA THR A 104 20.43 -17.73 2.50
C THR A 104 19.24 -17.93 1.54
N LYS A 105 18.49 -19.03 1.69
CA LYS A 105 17.29 -19.28 0.87
C LYS A 105 16.19 -18.22 1.13
N MET A 106 16.09 -17.71 2.36
CA MET A 106 15.16 -16.62 2.69
C MET A 106 15.57 -15.32 2.02
N TYR A 107 16.86 -14.96 2.01
CA TYR A 107 17.37 -13.80 1.28
C TYR A 107 17.11 -13.89 -0.22
N VAL A 108 17.33 -15.04 -0.83
CA VAL A 108 17.03 -15.25 -2.26
C VAL A 108 15.54 -14.98 -2.55
N LYS A 109 14.64 -15.42 -1.66
CA LYS A 109 13.20 -15.11 -1.82
C LYS A 109 12.87 -13.64 -1.67
N VAL A 110 13.48 -12.97 -0.69
CA VAL A 110 13.33 -11.52 -0.49
C VAL A 110 13.81 -10.77 -1.71
N LEU A 111 15.00 -11.11 -2.23
CA LEU A 111 15.57 -10.46 -3.42
C LEU A 111 14.74 -10.74 -4.68
N LYS A 112 14.27 -11.97 -4.89
CA LYS A 112 13.35 -12.28 -6.00
C LYS A 112 12.08 -11.45 -5.93
N ARG A 113 11.51 -11.30 -4.74
CA ARG A 113 10.32 -10.44 -4.55
C ARG A 113 10.63 -8.98 -4.83
N PHE A 114 11.77 -8.49 -4.36
CA PHE A 114 12.24 -7.13 -4.62
C PHE A 114 12.35 -6.88 -6.14
N CYS A 115 13.11 -7.71 -6.86
CA CYS A 115 13.30 -7.57 -8.31
C CYS A 115 11.98 -7.67 -9.08
N LEU A 116 11.09 -8.57 -8.67
CA LEU A 116 9.79 -8.73 -9.32
C LEU A 116 8.89 -7.52 -9.12
N LEU A 117 8.82 -6.97 -7.90
CA LEU A 117 8.07 -5.76 -7.62
C LEU A 117 8.62 -4.55 -8.37
N PHE A 118 9.95 -4.44 -8.49
CA PHE A 118 10.60 -3.41 -9.29
C PHE A 118 10.23 -3.52 -10.77
N LEU A 119 10.34 -4.72 -11.35
CA LEU A 119 9.95 -4.97 -12.74
C LEU A 119 8.47 -4.63 -12.98
N LEU A 120 7.58 -5.07 -12.08
CA LEU A 120 6.15 -4.76 -12.18
C LEU A 120 5.89 -3.25 -12.05
N GLY A 121 6.65 -2.54 -11.20
CA GLY A 121 6.58 -1.09 -11.08
C GLY A 121 6.97 -0.39 -12.38
N TRP A 122 8.03 -0.80 -13.04
CA TRP A 122 8.41 -0.25 -14.36
C TRP A 122 7.37 -0.56 -15.45
N ILE A 123 6.72 -1.72 -15.42
CA ILE A 123 5.62 -2.04 -16.34
C ILE A 123 4.42 -1.09 -16.08
N VAL A 124 4.10 -0.82 -14.82
CA VAL A 124 3.03 0.14 -14.44
C VAL A 124 3.33 1.56 -14.90
N GLN A 125 4.60 1.96 -14.87
CA GLN A 125 5.03 3.26 -15.38
C GLN A 125 4.75 3.43 -16.89
N GLY A 126 4.86 2.34 -17.68
CA GLY A 126 4.51 2.31 -19.09
C GLY A 126 5.65 2.66 -20.07
N HIS A 127 6.77 3.22 -19.60
CA HIS A 127 7.87 3.71 -20.45
C HIS A 127 9.10 2.78 -20.49
N LEU A 128 8.94 1.51 -20.06
CA LEU A 128 10.06 0.57 -19.94
C LEU A 128 10.77 0.29 -21.26
N LEU A 129 10.04 0.23 -22.37
CA LEU A 129 10.58 -0.11 -23.70
C LEU A 129 10.79 1.10 -24.61
N ASP A 130 10.48 2.30 -24.15
CA ASP A 130 10.73 3.53 -24.91
C ASP A 130 12.24 3.77 -25.11
N LEU A 131 13.07 3.20 -24.24
CA LEU A 131 14.53 3.39 -24.19
C LEU A 131 14.92 4.88 -24.16
N ASN A 132 14.01 5.71 -23.69
CA ASN A 132 14.21 7.14 -23.57
C ASN A 132 14.49 7.49 -22.08
N PRO A 133 15.68 7.99 -21.76
CA PRO A 133 16.05 8.34 -20.38
C PRO A 133 15.26 9.51 -19.79
N ASP A 134 14.62 10.33 -20.63
CA ASP A 134 13.84 11.48 -20.15
C ASP A 134 12.41 11.10 -19.74
N THR A 135 11.89 9.98 -20.23
CA THR A 135 10.58 9.43 -19.84
C THR A 135 10.68 8.29 -18.83
N PHE A 136 11.83 7.60 -18.77
CA PHE A 136 12.04 6.47 -17.87
C PHE A 136 12.42 6.95 -16.47
N GLN A 137 11.64 6.55 -15.47
CA GLN A 137 11.90 6.85 -14.05
C GLN A 137 12.38 5.60 -13.33
N ILE A 138 13.52 5.69 -12.65
CA ILE A 138 14.11 4.54 -11.95
C ILE A 138 13.27 4.13 -10.74
N TYR A 139 12.78 5.10 -9.96
CA TYR A 139 12.04 4.87 -8.73
C TYR A 139 10.86 5.85 -8.66
N CYS A 140 9.63 5.39 -8.86
CA CYS A 140 8.53 6.31 -9.15
C CYS A 140 7.13 5.89 -8.66
N ASN A 141 6.95 4.70 -8.02
CA ASN A 141 5.59 4.25 -7.70
C ASN A 141 5.52 3.36 -6.45
N THR A 142 4.28 3.04 -6.07
CA THR A 142 3.95 2.26 -4.87
C THR A 142 4.60 0.86 -4.86
N LEU A 143 4.74 0.19 -6.01
CA LEU A 143 5.37 -1.15 -6.05
C LEU A 143 6.86 -1.06 -5.72
N HIS A 144 7.54 -0.04 -6.19
CA HIS A 144 8.92 0.25 -5.84
C HIS A 144 9.07 0.58 -4.34
N ALA A 145 8.16 1.40 -3.79
CA ALA A 145 8.13 1.72 -2.36
C ALA A 145 7.93 0.47 -1.49
N ILE A 146 7.03 -0.44 -1.90
CA ILE A 146 6.84 -1.74 -1.23
C ILE A 146 8.11 -2.59 -1.34
N ALA A 147 8.78 -2.62 -2.48
CA ALA A 147 9.99 -3.41 -2.67
C ALA A 147 11.10 -2.99 -1.70
N PHE A 148 11.43 -1.70 -1.63
CA PHE A 148 12.45 -1.17 -0.72
C PHE A 148 12.06 -1.32 0.74
N GLY A 149 10.84 -0.92 1.10
CA GLY A 149 10.39 -1.04 2.48
C GLY A 149 10.32 -2.49 2.98
N TYR A 150 9.93 -3.44 2.09
CA TYR A 150 9.96 -4.88 2.37
C TYR A 150 11.38 -5.39 2.55
N LEU A 151 12.32 -4.96 1.72
CA LEU A 151 13.74 -5.33 1.82
C LEU A 151 14.32 -4.83 3.15
N ILE A 152 14.12 -3.56 3.52
CA ILE A 152 14.58 -2.98 4.78
C ILE A 152 14.02 -3.78 5.97
N THR A 153 12.72 -4.03 5.99
CA THR A 153 12.08 -4.80 7.06
C THR A 153 12.60 -6.22 7.12
N ALA A 154 12.78 -6.90 5.97
CA ALA A 154 13.33 -8.25 5.91
C ALA A 154 14.77 -8.30 6.43
N LEU A 155 15.61 -7.30 6.13
CA LEU A 155 16.96 -7.20 6.66
C LEU A 155 16.96 -7.09 8.19
N ILE A 156 16.06 -6.31 8.78
CA ILE A 156 15.92 -6.24 10.24
C ILE A 156 15.52 -7.60 10.80
N VAL A 157 14.46 -8.20 10.28
CA VAL A 157 13.87 -9.44 10.80
C VAL A 157 14.81 -10.63 10.66
N LEU A 158 15.57 -10.75 9.57
CA LEU A 158 16.47 -11.87 9.31
C LEU A 158 17.81 -11.75 10.05
N ASN A 159 18.24 -10.55 10.42
CA ASN A 159 19.53 -10.34 11.08
C ASN A 159 19.42 -10.17 12.60
N VAL A 160 18.32 -9.64 13.10
CA VAL A 160 18.13 -9.32 14.50
C VAL A 160 17.24 -10.36 15.15
N ARG A 161 17.78 -11.14 16.11
CA ARG A 161 17.02 -12.22 16.77
C ARG A 161 16.09 -11.73 17.87
N LYS A 162 16.54 -10.73 18.66
CA LYS A 162 15.75 -10.20 19.78
C LYS A 162 14.64 -9.29 19.27
N GLN A 163 13.39 -9.58 19.63
CA GLN A 163 12.24 -8.77 19.24
C GLN A 163 12.35 -7.32 19.74
N SER A 164 12.86 -7.10 20.96
CA SER A 164 13.10 -5.75 21.49
C SER A 164 14.08 -4.94 20.64
N ALA A 165 15.14 -5.59 20.15
CA ALA A 165 16.11 -4.94 19.26
C ALA A 165 15.49 -4.67 17.87
N GLN A 166 14.64 -5.56 17.33
CA GLN A 166 13.88 -5.30 16.11
C GLN A 166 12.99 -4.05 16.28
N LEU A 167 12.26 -3.97 17.41
CA LEU A 167 11.41 -2.80 17.72
C LEU A 167 12.22 -1.51 17.85
N ALA A 168 13.39 -1.57 18.50
CA ALA A 168 14.28 -0.41 18.63
C ALA A 168 14.80 0.06 17.27
N ILE A 169 15.21 -0.86 16.37
CA ILE A 169 15.69 -0.52 15.03
C ILE A 169 14.54 0.00 14.18
N GLY A 170 13.37 -0.65 14.18
CA GLY A 170 12.20 -0.23 13.41
C GLY A 170 11.66 1.14 13.85
N GLY A 171 11.59 1.39 15.17
CA GLY A 171 11.29 2.72 15.71
C GLY A 171 12.40 3.73 15.41
N GLY A 172 13.66 3.28 15.44
CA GLY A 172 14.83 4.07 15.06
C GLY A 172 14.78 4.58 13.62
N LEU A 173 14.20 3.84 12.68
CA LEU A 173 14.00 4.33 11.30
C LEU A 173 13.18 5.62 11.28
N VAL A 174 12.10 5.70 12.07
CA VAL A 174 11.25 6.90 12.15
C VAL A 174 12.02 8.07 12.72
N VAL A 175 12.80 7.84 13.82
CA VAL A 175 13.59 8.87 14.50
C VAL A 175 14.73 9.35 13.61
N VAL A 176 15.47 8.44 12.99
CA VAL A 176 16.58 8.78 12.08
C VAL A 176 16.05 9.56 10.87
N TYR A 177 14.97 9.12 10.27
CA TYR A 177 14.37 9.81 9.14
C TYR A 177 13.89 11.21 9.52
N TRP A 178 13.24 11.34 10.67
CA TRP A 178 12.87 12.64 11.23
C TRP A 178 14.09 13.54 11.45
N ALA A 179 15.12 13.01 12.08
CA ALA A 179 16.33 13.79 12.38
C ALA A 179 17.05 14.24 11.10
N LEU A 180 17.11 13.40 10.07
CA LEU A 180 17.67 13.76 8.76
C LEU A 180 16.89 14.93 8.14
N LEU A 181 15.57 14.84 8.07
CA LEU A 181 14.73 15.90 7.49
C LEU A 181 14.77 17.21 8.30
N ALA A 182 14.87 17.13 9.64
CA ALA A 182 14.81 18.28 10.52
C ALA A 182 16.16 19.01 10.69
N PHE A 183 17.27 18.28 10.69
CA PHE A 183 18.56 18.84 11.13
C PHE A 183 19.64 18.86 10.03
N VAL A 184 19.51 18.04 8.98
CA VAL A 184 20.50 18.08 7.89
C VAL A 184 20.19 19.24 6.95
N PRO A 185 21.15 20.19 6.78
CA PRO A 185 20.91 21.35 5.93
C PRO A 185 20.95 20.99 4.44
N VAL A 186 20.01 21.53 3.69
CA VAL A 186 20.01 21.51 2.22
C VAL A 186 20.85 22.70 1.72
N PRO A 187 21.84 22.49 0.84
CA PRO A 187 22.68 23.57 0.31
C PRO A 187 21.83 24.70 -0.30
N GLY A 188 22.08 25.93 0.15
CA GLY A 188 21.36 27.13 -0.30
C GLY A 188 19.95 27.34 0.28
N VAL A 189 19.44 26.40 1.11
CA VAL A 189 18.09 26.48 1.70
C VAL A 189 18.12 26.47 3.22
N GLY A 190 18.95 25.60 3.83
CA GLY A 190 19.02 25.41 5.29
C GLY A 190 18.45 24.08 5.77
N SER A 191 18.28 23.95 7.10
CA SER A 191 17.75 22.75 7.75
C SER A 191 16.27 22.91 8.14
N GLY A 192 15.55 21.79 8.27
CA GLY A 192 14.16 21.80 8.74
C GLY A 192 13.14 22.42 7.76
N VAL A 193 13.48 22.49 6.50
CA VAL A 193 12.59 23.01 5.45
C VAL A 193 11.77 21.87 4.86
N PHE A 194 10.44 21.99 4.95
CA PHE A 194 9.49 20.97 4.51
C PHE A 194 8.66 21.42 3.28
N THR A 195 9.17 22.38 2.49
CA THR A 195 8.51 22.80 1.24
C THR A 195 8.79 21.79 0.11
N PRO A 196 8.01 21.79 -0.97
CA PRO A 196 8.20 20.87 -2.10
C PRO A 196 9.62 20.86 -2.65
N ASP A 197 10.21 22.04 -2.87
CA ASP A 197 11.52 22.18 -3.49
C ASP A 197 12.69 22.25 -2.48
N GLY A 198 12.41 22.61 -1.22
CA GLY A 198 13.42 22.89 -0.21
C GLY A 198 13.75 21.73 0.73
N ASN A 199 13.06 20.59 0.65
CA ASN A 199 13.26 19.49 1.58
C ASN A 199 14.44 18.59 1.19
N LEU A 200 15.08 18.00 2.22
CA LEU A 200 16.25 17.15 2.04
C LEU A 200 15.98 15.93 1.13
N ALA A 201 14.79 15.30 1.24
CA ALA A 201 14.48 14.11 0.46
C ALA A 201 14.44 14.43 -1.05
N MET A 202 13.83 15.56 -1.42
CA MET A 202 13.83 16.07 -2.80
C MET A 202 15.22 16.41 -3.29
N TYR A 203 16.03 17.05 -2.46
CA TYR A 203 17.41 17.36 -2.82
C TYR A 203 18.23 16.11 -3.13
N ILE A 204 18.10 15.05 -2.30
CA ILE A 204 18.80 13.78 -2.51
C ILE A 204 18.31 13.10 -3.78
N ASP A 205 16.99 13.04 -4.00
CA ASP A 205 16.43 12.40 -5.19
C ASP A 205 16.89 13.10 -6.48
N ARG A 206 16.90 14.43 -6.51
CA ARG A 206 17.42 15.21 -7.64
C ARG A 206 18.91 14.96 -7.87
N ALA A 207 19.70 14.88 -6.79
CA ALA A 207 21.13 14.63 -6.89
C ALA A 207 21.48 13.22 -7.39
N VAL A 208 20.69 12.20 -7.01
CA VAL A 208 20.96 10.80 -7.33
C VAL A 208 20.32 10.37 -8.66
N PHE A 209 19.07 10.73 -8.87
CA PHE A 209 18.33 10.28 -10.06
C PHE A 209 18.49 11.23 -11.26
N GLY A 210 18.76 12.54 -11.01
CA GLY A 210 18.91 13.52 -12.07
C GLY A 210 17.75 13.49 -13.07
N ARG A 211 18.04 13.27 -14.34
CA ARG A 211 17.05 13.19 -15.41
C ARG A 211 16.11 11.98 -15.34
N PHE A 212 16.45 10.96 -14.56
CA PHE A 212 15.59 9.78 -14.33
C PHE A 212 14.54 10.01 -13.22
N MET A 213 14.35 11.24 -12.78
CA MET A 213 13.30 11.67 -11.90
C MET A 213 12.28 12.49 -12.70
N SER A 214 10.98 12.28 -12.49
CA SER A 214 9.97 13.13 -13.11
C SER A 214 10.10 14.58 -12.62
N ALA A 215 10.16 15.53 -13.55
CA ALA A 215 10.19 16.96 -13.24
C ALA A 215 8.87 17.45 -12.61
N GLU A 216 7.76 16.76 -12.90
CA GLU A 216 6.40 17.14 -12.47
C GLU A 216 6.02 16.57 -11.10
N THR A 217 6.82 15.64 -10.54
CA THR A 217 6.47 15.00 -9.27
C THR A 217 7.15 15.68 -8.09
N GLU A 218 6.37 15.94 -7.06
CA GLU A 218 6.85 16.36 -5.75
C GLU A 218 7.08 15.16 -4.80
N TYR A 219 6.82 13.92 -5.29
CA TYR A 219 7.07 12.72 -4.52
C TYR A 219 8.55 12.41 -4.45
N THR A 220 9.00 11.97 -3.28
CA THR A 220 10.38 11.56 -3.02
C THR A 220 10.45 10.07 -2.69
N TRP A 221 11.59 9.44 -2.98
CA TRP A 221 11.69 7.99 -3.00
C TRP A 221 12.89 7.45 -2.22
N LEU A 222 14.11 7.92 -2.50
CA LEU A 222 15.32 7.26 -2.02
C LEU A 222 15.46 7.38 -0.50
N LEU A 223 15.54 8.59 0.03
CA LEU A 223 15.61 8.82 1.47
C LEU A 223 14.31 8.37 2.15
N THR A 224 13.20 8.61 1.51
CA THR A 224 11.83 8.24 1.93
C THR A 224 11.66 6.71 2.08
N SER A 225 12.54 5.90 1.46
CA SER A 225 12.55 4.44 1.64
C SER A 225 12.74 4.03 3.10
N LEU A 226 13.40 4.83 3.94
CA LEU A 226 13.45 4.61 5.40
C LEU A 226 12.04 4.66 6.01
N GLY A 227 11.23 5.63 5.59
CA GLY A 227 9.84 5.77 6.00
C GLY A 227 8.95 4.62 5.50
N PHE A 228 9.14 4.19 4.25
CA PHE A 228 8.46 3.01 3.72
C PHE A 228 8.83 1.75 4.52
N GLY A 229 10.11 1.60 4.88
CA GLY A 229 10.59 0.55 5.77
C GLY A 229 9.91 0.57 7.14
N ALA A 230 9.79 1.75 7.75
CA ALA A 230 9.13 1.93 9.04
C ALA A 230 7.63 1.58 8.97
N THR A 231 6.93 1.97 7.90
CA THR A 231 5.51 1.64 7.69
C THR A 231 5.31 0.13 7.51
N ILE A 232 6.14 -0.54 6.70
CA ILE A 232 6.10 -2.00 6.52
C ILE A 232 6.46 -2.71 7.82
N PHE A 233 7.45 -2.20 8.57
CA PHE A 233 7.81 -2.75 9.87
C PHE A 233 6.69 -2.62 10.90
N SER A 234 5.93 -1.53 10.89
CA SER A 234 4.73 -1.39 11.73
C SER A 234 3.69 -2.48 11.42
N GLY A 235 3.48 -2.79 10.14
CA GLY A 235 2.66 -3.93 9.71
C GLY A 235 3.21 -5.27 10.19
N TYR A 236 4.53 -5.47 10.12
CA TYR A 236 5.17 -6.67 10.68
C TYR A 236 4.89 -6.83 12.18
N CYS A 237 4.96 -5.75 12.95
CA CYS A 237 4.61 -5.74 14.38
C CYS A 237 3.14 -6.13 14.62
N ALA A 238 2.22 -5.60 13.80
CA ALA A 238 0.81 -5.99 13.85
C ALA A 238 0.62 -7.50 13.56
N GLY A 239 1.35 -8.04 12.60
CA GLY A 239 1.35 -9.48 12.29
C GLY A 239 1.87 -10.35 13.42
N LEU A 240 2.93 -9.91 14.11
CA LEU A 240 3.43 -10.58 15.32
C LEU A 240 2.39 -10.58 16.43
N LEU A 241 1.68 -9.45 16.63
CA LEU A 241 0.61 -9.33 17.61
C LEU A 241 -0.52 -10.33 17.31
N LEU A 242 -0.94 -10.44 16.06
CA LEU A 242 -1.95 -11.42 15.65
C LEU A 242 -1.52 -12.87 15.88
N LYS A 243 -0.22 -13.19 15.82
CA LYS A 243 0.33 -14.52 16.09
C LYS A 243 0.42 -14.86 17.58
N LYS A 244 0.33 -13.88 18.49
CA LYS A 244 0.40 -14.18 19.93
C LYS A 244 -0.72 -15.13 20.34
N PRO A 245 -0.41 -16.11 21.24
CA PRO A 245 -1.42 -17.04 21.77
C PRO A 245 -2.25 -16.40 22.89
N ILE A 246 -2.95 -15.30 22.59
CA ILE A 246 -3.81 -14.54 23.49
C ILE A 246 -5.23 -14.48 22.95
N GLY A 247 -6.21 -14.20 23.81
CA GLY A 247 -7.62 -14.15 23.45
C GLY A 247 -7.96 -13.04 22.45
N HIS A 248 -9.08 -13.20 21.73
CA HIS A 248 -9.53 -12.23 20.70
C HIS A 248 -9.68 -10.81 21.27
N ASN A 249 -10.26 -10.66 22.48
CA ASN A 249 -10.44 -9.33 23.10
C ASN A 249 -9.09 -8.66 23.40
N GLN A 250 -8.11 -9.42 23.87
CA GLN A 250 -6.79 -8.89 24.16
C GLN A 250 -6.05 -8.47 22.87
N LYS A 251 -6.21 -9.22 21.77
CA LYS A 251 -5.67 -8.82 20.46
C LYS A 251 -6.30 -7.52 19.98
N LEU A 252 -7.63 -7.42 20.04
CA LEU A 252 -8.36 -6.21 19.66
C LEU A 252 -7.92 -5.00 20.48
N MET A 253 -7.86 -5.16 21.80
CA MET A 253 -7.42 -4.10 22.70
C MET A 253 -5.99 -3.65 22.40
N GLN A 254 -5.04 -4.61 22.21
CA GLN A 254 -3.65 -4.27 21.89
C GLN A 254 -3.53 -3.57 20.53
N LEU A 255 -4.26 -4.03 19.50
CA LEU A 255 -4.28 -3.35 18.20
C LEU A 255 -4.82 -1.92 18.32
N ALA A 256 -5.92 -1.74 19.04
CA ALA A 256 -6.54 -0.43 19.25
C ALA A 256 -5.64 0.52 20.05
N LEU A 257 -5.03 0.04 21.13
CA LEU A 257 -4.13 0.85 21.97
C LEU A 257 -2.86 1.27 21.22
N VAL A 258 -2.23 0.33 20.49
CA VAL A 258 -1.07 0.66 19.65
C VAL A 258 -1.47 1.64 18.56
N GLY A 259 -2.61 1.40 17.89
CA GLY A 259 -3.11 2.29 16.85
C GLY A 259 -3.37 3.71 17.37
N ALA A 260 -4.12 3.84 18.49
CA ALA A 260 -4.39 5.12 19.13
C ALA A 260 -3.09 5.83 19.57
N GLY A 261 -2.16 5.10 20.19
CA GLY A 261 -0.85 5.64 20.60
C GLY A 261 -0.04 6.19 19.44
N LEU A 262 -0.01 5.48 18.31
CA LEU A 262 0.68 5.93 17.10
C LEU A 262 0.00 7.17 16.47
N ILE A 263 -1.33 7.23 16.45
CA ILE A 263 -2.07 8.41 15.96
C ILE A 263 -1.72 9.64 16.83
N VAL A 264 -1.79 9.49 18.16
CA VAL A 264 -1.43 10.56 19.09
C VAL A 264 0.03 10.99 18.94
N ALA A 265 0.97 10.04 18.82
CA ALA A 265 2.37 10.35 18.60
C ALA A 265 2.59 11.08 17.26
N GLY A 266 1.92 10.65 16.19
CA GLY A 266 1.96 11.32 14.89
C GLY A 266 1.38 12.74 14.95
N TRP A 267 0.27 12.91 15.66
CA TRP A 267 -0.33 14.23 15.89
C TRP A 267 0.59 15.15 16.70
N LEU A 268 1.20 14.66 17.79
CA LEU A 268 2.16 15.44 18.57
C LEU A 268 3.39 15.82 17.74
N LEU A 269 3.91 14.89 16.93
CA LEU A 269 5.05 15.17 16.06
C LEU A 269 4.71 16.17 14.95
N SER A 270 3.43 16.25 14.54
CA SER A 270 2.98 17.15 13.47
C SER A 270 3.15 18.65 13.82
N PHE A 271 3.25 19.02 15.09
CA PHE A 271 3.57 20.38 15.52
C PHE A 271 4.99 20.81 15.15
N HIS A 272 5.90 19.84 14.99
CA HIS A 272 7.27 20.10 14.56
C HIS A 272 7.49 19.75 13.09
N THR A 273 6.94 18.63 12.64
CA THR A 273 7.09 18.12 11.27
C THR A 273 5.70 17.90 10.68
N PRO A 274 5.25 18.75 9.75
CA PRO A 274 3.91 18.62 9.16
C PRO A 274 3.64 17.21 8.59
N VAL A 275 2.38 16.80 8.60
CA VAL A 275 1.96 15.55 7.96
C VAL A 275 2.01 15.77 6.45
N ILE A 276 2.99 15.19 5.77
CA ILE A 276 3.20 15.35 4.33
C ILE A 276 3.42 13.97 3.72
N LYS A 277 2.48 13.54 2.87
CA LYS A 277 2.53 12.26 2.20
C LYS A 277 3.64 12.20 1.15
N LYS A 278 3.86 13.26 0.40
CA LYS A 278 4.80 13.27 -0.73
C LYS A 278 6.25 13.04 -0.32
N ILE A 279 6.62 13.46 0.88
CA ILE A 279 7.93 13.15 1.50
C ILE A 279 7.82 12.07 2.58
N TRP A 280 6.65 11.46 2.79
CA TRP A 280 6.41 10.43 3.80
C TRP A 280 6.93 10.81 5.18
N SER A 281 6.62 12.04 5.64
CA SER A 281 7.15 12.59 6.89
C SER A 281 6.95 11.65 8.09
N SER A 282 7.79 11.77 9.11
CA SER A 282 7.70 10.87 10.29
C SER A 282 6.37 10.99 11.03
N SER A 283 5.75 12.18 11.05
CA SER A 283 4.38 12.38 11.52
C SER A 283 3.36 11.62 10.67
N MET A 284 3.52 11.64 9.33
CA MET A 284 2.70 10.86 8.40
C MET A 284 2.85 9.35 8.64
N ILE A 285 4.08 8.85 8.85
CA ILE A 285 4.35 7.43 9.14
C ILE A 285 3.59 6.98 10.38
N LEU A 286 3.72 7.72 11.48
CA LEU A 286 3.08 7.37 12.74
C LEU A 286 1.55 7.45 12.64
N HIS A 287 1.03 8.54 12.10
CA HIS A 287 -0.40 8.78 11.95
C HIS A 287 -1.06 7.70 11.08
N SER A 288 -0.53 7.47 9.87
CA SER A 288 -1.08 6.48 8.95
C SER A 288 -0.92 5.05 9.46
N SER A 289 0.23 4.69 10.07
CA SER A 289 0.40 3.37 10.69
C SER A 289 -0.63 3.15 11.80
N GLY A 290 -0.90 4.15 12.64
CA GLY A 290 -1.91 4.07 13.68
C GLY A 290 -3.31 3.80 13.12
N ILE A 291 -3.71 4.50 12.06
CA ILE A 291 -4.98 4.24 11.35
C ILE A 291 -5.01 2.81 10.79
N CYS A 292 -3.90 2.34 10.20
CA CYS A 292 -3.81 0.95 9.69
C CYS A 292 -4.04 -0.08 10.80
N PHE A 293 -3.51 0.14 12.02
CA PHE A 293 -3.78 -0.73 13.18
C PHE A 293 -5.25 -0.74 13.57
N ILE A 294 -5.92 0.42 13.57
CA ILE A 294 -7.36 0.52 13.87
C ILE A 294 -8.20 -0.20 12.80
N LEU A 295 -7.89 0.02 11.51
CA LEU A 295 -8.57 -0.67 10.41
C LEU A 295 -8.36 -2.20 10.49
N LEU A 296 -7.16 -2.65 10.85
CA LEU A 296 -6.89 -4.06 11.09
C LEU A 296 -7.71 -4.61 12.27
N ALA A 297 -7.83 -3.85 13.37
CA ALA A 297 -8.65 -4.24 14.51
C ALA A 297 -10.12 -4.41 14.11
N LEU A 298 -10.66 -3.51 13.29
CA LEU A 298 -12.02 -3.61 12.77
C LEU A 298 -12.18 -4.84 11.85
N CYS A 299 -11.26 -5.06 10.93
CA CYS A 299 -11.28 -6.26 10.07
C CYS A 299 -11.21 -7.55 10.92
N TYR A 300 -10.34 -7.58 11.94
CA TYR A 300 -10.22 -8.72 12.84
C TYR A 300 -11.48 -8.95 13.67
N LEU A 301 -12.12 -7.86 14.14
CA LEU A 301 -13.39 -7.94 14.84
C LEU A 301 -14.46 -8.62 13.97
N PHE A 302 -14.63 -8.17 12.74
CA PHE A 302 -15.67 -8.68 11.85
C PHE A 302 -15.42 -10.11 11.40
N THR A 303 -14.20 -10.45 10.99
CA THR A 303 -13.94 -11.74 10.34
C THR A 303 -13.44 -12.83 11.27
N ASP A 304 -12.50 -12.51 12.19
CA ASP A 304 -11.87 -13.54 13.00
C ASP A 304 -12.56 -13.74 14.35
N LYS A 305 -13.15 -12.68 14.94
CA LYS A 305 -13.90 -12.76 16.19
C LYS A 305 -15.39 -13.02 15.95
N MET A 306 -16.07 -12.15 15.17
CA MET A 306 -17.52 -12.29 14.92
C MET A 306 -17.84 -13.30 13.83
N LYS A 307 -16.84 -13.71 13.04
CA LYS A 307 -16.95 -14.69 11.94
C LYS A 307 -18.03 -14.31 10.91
N ILE A 308 -18.15 -13.02 10.62
CA ILE A 308 -19.10 -12.53 9.61
C ILE A 308 -18.63 -13.00 8.24
N ASP A 309 -19.46 -13.84 7.60
CA ASP A 309 -19.28 -14.32 6.22
C ASP A 309 -20.46 -13.86 5.38
N SER A 310 -20.44 -12.60 4.95
CA SER A 310 -21.46 -11.97 4.13
C SER A 310 -20.97 -11.76 2.68
N TRP A 311 -21.87 -11.35 1.80
CA TRP A 311 -21.53 -11.07 0.40
C TRP A 311 -20.43 -10.00 0.26
N TRP A 312 -20.45 -8.95 1.11
CA TRP A 312 -19.45 -7.88 1.06
C TRP A 312 -18.08 -8.32 1.59
N THR A 313 -18.01 -9.10 2.68
CA THR A 313 -16.73 -9.64 3.19
C THR A 313 -16.09 -10.59 2.18
N ARG A 314 -16.91 -11.42 1.51
CA ARG A 314 -16.44 -12.29 0.43
C ARG A 314 -15.96 -11.50 -0.78
N GLY A 315 -16.71 -10.44 -1.16
CA GLY A 315 -16.33 -9.53 -2.24
C GLY A 315 -14.98 -8.84 -1.99
N LEU A 316 -14.80 -8.23 -0.82
CA LEU A 316 -13.53 -7.59 -0.47
C LEU A 316 -12.37 -8.61 -0.41
N ARG A 317 -12.56 -9.77 0.22
CA ARG A 317 -11.51 -10.82 0.27
C ARG A 317 -11.10 -11.31 -1.12
N MET A 318 -12.01 -11.32 -2.08
CA MET A 318 -11.70 -11.65 -3.48
C MET A 318 -10.67 -10.67 -4.08
N PHE A 319 -10.84 -9.37 -3.85
CA PHE A 319 -9.85 -8.35 -4.22
C PHE A 319 -8.54 -8.53 -3.44
N GLY A 320 -8.60 -8.81 -2.13
CA GLY A 320 -7.43 -9.01 -1.28
C GLY A 320 -6.54 -10.19 -1.69
N LEU A 321 -7.14 -11.27 -2.15
CA LEU A 321 -6.43 -12.44 -2.68
C LEU A 321 -5.78 -12.19 -4.04
N ASN A 322 -6.30 -11.25 -4.81
CA ASN A 322 -5.84 -10.87 -6.15
C ASN A 322 -5.29 -9.42 -6.21
N ALA A 323 -4.83 -8.86 -5.07
CA ALA A 323 -4.49 -7.45 -4.95
C ALA A 323 -3.52 -6.96 -6.03
N ILE A 324 -2.41 -7.69 -6.26
CA ILE A 324 -1.43 -7.30 -7.27
C ILE A 324 -2.00 -7.42 -8.69
N ALA A 325 -2.79 -8.46 -8.98
CA ALA A 325 -3.45 -8.61 -10.27
C ALA A 325 -4.44 -7.47 -10.52
N ALA A 326 -5.25 -7.10 -9.52
CA ALA A 326 -6.19 -5.99 -9.61
C ALA A 326 -5.48 -4.67 -9.87
N TYR A 327 -4.39 -4.39 -9.13
CA TYR A 327 -3.57 -3.21 -9.33
C TYR A 327 -2.95 -3.15 -10.73
N MET A 328 -2.33 -4.25 -11.18
CA MET A 328 -1.71 -4.34 -12.50
C MET A 328 -2.73 -4.15 -13.63
N ILE A 329 -3.89 -4.81 -13.53
CA ILE A 329 -4.94 -4.68 -14.55
C ILE A 329 -5.43 -3.24 -14.61
N TYR A 330 -5.71 -2.63 -13.46
CA TYR A 330 -6.18 -1.25 -13.38
C TYR A 330 -5.16 -0.24 -13.93
N SER A 331 -3.85 -0.44 -13.62
CA SER A 331 -2.81 0.52 -13.97
C SER A 331 -2.27 0.37 -15.40
N VAL A 332 -2.28 -0.85 -15.95
CA VAL A 332 -1.67 -1.14 -17.27
C VAL A 332 -2.69 -1.08 -18.40
N PHE A 333 -3.93 -1.52 -18.12
CA PHE A 333 -4.96 -1.55 -19.15
C PHE A 333 -5.87 -0.32 -19.05
N SER A 334 -6.05 0.40 -20.15
CA SER A 334 -6.93 1.56 -20.25
C SER A 334 -8.42 1.13 -20.22
N LEU A 335 -8.86 0.56 -19.09
CA LEU A 335 -10.26 0.11 -18.92
C LEU A 335 -11.25 1.30 -18.94
N ASP A 336 -10.79 2.50 -18.59
CA ASP A 336 -11.51 3.75 -18.70
C ASP A 336 -11.93 4.03 -20.15
N LYS A 337 -11.03 3.83 -21.12
CA LYS A 337 -11.34 3.98 -22.56
C LYS A 337 -12.39 2.97 -23.02
N VAL A 338 -12.26 1.70 -22.58
CA VAL A 338 -13.27 0.66 -22.92
C VAL A 338 -14.62 1.02 -22.33
N ALA A 339 -14.67 1.45 -21.07
CA ALA A 339 -15.89 1.88 -20.40
C ALA A 339 -16.51 3.11 -21.10
N TYR A 340 -15.68 4.08 -21.49
CA TYR A 340 -16.12 5.25 -22.24
C TYR A 340 -16.80 4.87 -23.56
N TYR A 341 -16.19 3.98 -24.36
CA TYR A 341 -16.79 3.53 -25.62
C TYR A 341 -18.15 2.84 -25.42
N TRP A 342 -18.30 2.05 -24.34
CA TRP A 342 -19.59 1.40 -24.07
C TRP A 342 -20.66 2.35 -23.55
N MET A 343 -20.26 3.41 -22.85
CA MET A 343 -21.19 4.36 -22.21
C MET A 343 -21.43 5.63 -23.03
N HIS A 344 -20.67 5.87 -24.11
CA HIS A 344 -20.66 7.13 -24.86
C HIS A 344 -22.07 7.65 -25.24
N GLY A 345 -22.97 6.77 -25.69
CA GLY A 345 -24.34 7.18 -26.03
C GLY A 345 -25.21 7.60 -24.84
N LEU A 346 -24.76 7.33 -23.60
CA LEU A 346 -25.51 7.70 -22.39
C LEU A 346 -25.29 9.18 -22.00
N GLU A 347 -24.24 9.81 -22.47
CA GLU A 347 -23.84 11.18 -22.10
C GLU A 347 -24.97 12.20 -22.26
N GLN A 348 -25.68 12.13 -23.39
CA GLN A 348 -26.82 13.02 -23.70
C GLN A 348 -28.00 12.90 -22.73
N TYR A 349 -28.13 11.77 -22.00
CA TYR A 349 -29.24 11.53 -21.08
C TYR A 349 -28.90 11.82 -19.63
N VAL A 350 -27.64 11.63 -19.24
CA VAL A 350 -27.22 11.71 -17.82
C VAL A 350 -26.42 12.97 -17.47
N GLY A 351 -26.00 13.74 -18.48
CA GLY A 351 -25.29 15.01 -18.29
C GLY A 351 -24.10 14.92 -17.34
N ALA A 352 -24.12 15.70 -16.27
CA ALA A 352 -23.02 15.78 -15.26
C ALA A 352 -22.69 14.45 -14.59
N PHE A 353 -23.58 13.46 -14.63
CA PHE A 353 -23.33 12.13 -14.06
C PHE A 353 -22.61 11.18 -15.04
N PHE A 354 -22.35 11.58 -16.26
CA PHE A 354 -21.69 10.73 -17.25
C PHE A 354 -20.34 10.16 -16.76
N PRO A 355 -19.43 10.95 -16.14
CA PRO A 355 -18.19 10.43 -15.59
C PRO A 355 -18.39 9.35 -14.49
N PHE A 356 -19.47 9.47 -13.69
CA PHE A 356 -19.82 8.44 -12.70
C PHE A 356 -20.19 7.12 -13.38
N PHE A 357 -21.01 7.13 -14.45
CA PHE A 357 -21.38 5.89 -15.15
C PHE A 357 -20.19 5.26 -15.86
N VAL A 358 -19.26 6.05 -16.40
CA VAL A 358 -18.01 5.54 -16.99
C VAL A 358 -17.16 4.86 -15.92
N ALA A 359 -16.96 5.50 -14.77
CA ALA A 359 -16.19 4.93 -13.66
C ALA A 359 -16.85 3.66 -13.10
N LEU A 360 -18.19 3.65 -13.00
CA LEU A 360 -18.95 2.47 -12.56
C LEU A 360 -18.80 1.30 -13.54
N CYS A 361 -18.84 1.57 -14.83
CA CYS A 361 -18.62 0.58 -15.89
C CYS A 361 -17.20 0.02 -15.85
N GLN A 362 -16.18 0.90 -15.75
CA GLN A 362 -14.78 0.51 -15.60
C GLN A 362 -14.58 -0.41 -14.39
N PHE A 363 -15.10 -0.01 -13.24
CA PHE A 363 -15.02 -0.82 -12.02
C PHE A 363 -15.77 -2.15 -12.16
N GLY A 364 -16.93 -2.14 -12.83
CA GLY A 364 -17.69 -3.35 -13.16
C GLY A 364 -16.89 -4.35 -14.01
N ILE A 365 -16.23 -3.87 -15.07
CA ILE A 365 -15.35 -4.69 -15.92
C ILE A 365 -14.24 -5.32 -15.05
N LEU A 366 -13.55 -4.52 -14.26
CA LEU A 366 -12.49 -5.02 -13.39
C LEU A 366 -13.02 -6.02 -12.36
N TYR A 367 -14.17 -5.73 -11.74
CA TYR A 367 -14.82 -6.65 -10.80
C TYR A 367 -15.09 -8.01 -11.42
N PHE A 368 -15.62 -8.05 -12.65
CA PHE A 368 -15.88 -9.32 -13.35
C PHE A 368 -14.59 -10.08 -13.67
N ILE A 369 -13.52 -9.39 -14.07
CA ILE A 369 -12.20 -10.00 -14.30
C ILE A 369 -11.67 -10.61 -13.00
N ILE A 370 -11.66 -9.86 -11.89
CA ILE A 370 -11.17 -10.35 -10.60
C ILE A 370 -12.02 -11.50 -10.07
N ARG A 371 -13.34 -11.42 -10.24
CA ARG A 371 -14.26 -12.51 -9.90
C ARG A 371 -13.97 -13.78 -10.72
N HIS A 372 -13.66 -13.64 -12.00
CA HIS A 372 -13.26 -14.75 -12.86
C HIS A 372 -11.96 -15.39 -12.37
N LEU A 373 -10.90 -14.58 -12.13
CA LEU A 373 -9.64 -15.06 -11.59
C LEU A 373 -9.83 -15.78 -10.25
N TYR A 374 -10.66 -15.24 -9.37
CA TYR A 374 -10.99 -15.86 -8.08
C TYR A 374 -11.72 -17.21 -8.25
N LYS A 375 -12.71 -17.27 -9.14
CA LYS A 375 -13.49 -18.49 -9.41
C LYS A 375 -12.59 -19.63 -9.91
N TYR A 376 -11.63 -19.32 -10.77
CA TYR A 376 -10.68 -20.28 -11.32
C TYR A 376 -9.41 -20.45 -10.49
N LYS A 377 -9.36 -19.82 -9.29
CA LYS A 377 -8.23 -19.89 -8.35
C LYS A 377 -6.90 -19.44 -8.97
N ILE A 378 -6.96 -18.50 -9.90
CA ILE A 378 -5.78 -17.89 -10.49
C ILE A 378 -5.36 -16.74 -9.57
N PHE A 379 -4.22 -16.88 -8.88
CA PHE A 379 -3.69 -15.88 -7.96
C PHE A 379 -2.28 -15.49 -8.39
N LEU A 380 -2.06 -14.21 -8.66
CA LEU A 380 -0.73 -13.68 -8.91
C LEU A 380 0.01 -13.58 -7.56
N LYS A 381 1.02 -14.43 -7.37
CA LYS A 381 1.85 -14.47 -6.16
C LYS A 381 3.20 -13.78 -6.44
N VAL A 382 3.49 -12.75 -5.66
CA VAL A 382 4.76 -12.00 -5.69
C VAL A 382 5.45 -12.10 -4.34
#